data_364fff1c27ea5d9b5587878a685698f6
#
_entry.id   364fff1c27ea5d9b5587878a685698f6
#
_cell.length_a   1.000
_cell.length_b   1.000
_cell.length_c   1.000
_cell.angle_alpha   90.00
_cell.angle_beta   90.00
_cell.angle_gamma   90.00
#
_symmetry.space_group_name_H-M   'P 1'
#
loop_
_entity.id
_entity.type
_entity.pdbx_description
1 polymer ?
#
loop_
_entity_poly.entity_id
_entity_poly.type
_entity_poly.pdbx_seq_one_letter_code
_entity_poly.pdbx_strand_id
1 'polypeptide(L)'
;MKIFRGLHHPGIAPGCALTIGNFDGVHRGHQAMLALLKSEAAQRGVPSCVMTFEPHPRDYFATLLGKPDLAPARVCTFRDKLAELARSGVDQAIVLPFNEALATQSAEAFIEETLVRDLGVRYVLVGDDFRFGAQRSGDYAMLDAAGARLGFDVARMMSYEVHGLRVSSSAVRDALGAGRMDDAAALLGRPYSISGHVVHGRKLGRALAESAPGKADGFRTLNLRFSRRAHAWKPAASGIFVVQVHGLTDQPLAGVANLGVRPSLDPNDVNGGRVLLETHVLDWPAALGAEGAYGKIIRVDLLHKLHDELRYHSLAALTEGIARDRDDARAWLSARGGRI
;
A
#
# COMPACT_ATOMS: atom_id res chain seq x y z
N MET A 1 -2.00 12.24 -13.25
CA MET A 1 -2.08 10.83 -13.71
C MET A 1 -3.53 10.46 -14.00
N LYS A 2 -3.84 9.98 -15.20
CA LYS A 2 -5.13 9.37 -15.55
C LYS A 2 -5.10 7.88 -15.15
N ILE A 3 -6.23 7.34 -14.66
CA ILE A 3 -6.31 5.93 -14.25
C ILE A 3 -7.38 5.24 -15.08
N PHE A 4 -6.99 4.16 -15.74
CA PHE A 4 -7.88 3.35 -16.58
C PHE A 4 -7.98 1.92 -16.03
N ARG A 5 -9.19 1.36 -16.07
CA ARG A 5 -9.43 -0.04 -15.73
C ARG A 5 -9.64 -0.83 -17.01
N GLY A 6 -8.72 -1.75 -17.32
CA GLY A 6 -8.68 -2.47 -18.60
C GLY A 6 -8.08 -1.62 -19.74
N LEU A 7 -8.09 -2.18 -20.94
CA LEU A 7 -7.43 -1.64 -22.14
C LEU A 7 -8.38 -0.88 -23.08
N HIS A 8 -9.69 -1.07 -22.96
CA HIS A 8 -10.66 -0.58 -23.94
C HIS A 8 -11.25 0.79 -23.63
N HIS A 9 -10.56 1.61 -22.82
CA HIS A 9 -11.06 2.94 -22.50
C HIS A 9 -10.59 3.94 -23.58
N PRO A 10 -11.52 4.73 -24.21
CA PRO A 10 -11.17 5.65 -25.32
C PRO A 10 -10.23 6.79 -24.92
N GLY A 11 -10.04 7.02 -23.63
CA GLY A 11 -9.10 8.04 -23.13
C GLY A 11 -7.66 7.57 -22.99
N ILE A 12 -7.37 6.29 -23.25
CA ILE A 12 -6.00 5.78 -23.29
C ILE A 12 -5.34 6.37 -24.54
N ALA A 13 -4.22 7.07 -24.34
CA ALA A 13 -3.48 7.64 -25.45
C ALA A 13 -2.83 6.51 -26.29
N PRO A 14 -2.97 6.53 -27.62
CA PRO A 14 -2.28 5.59 -28.49
C PRO A 14 -0.77 5.89 -28.48
N GLY A 15 0.02 4.85 -28.29
CA GLY A 15 1.46 4.98 -28.14
C GLY A 15 1.86 5.44 -26.75
N CYS A 16 2.78 4.74 -26.11
CA CYS A 16 3.30 5.14 -24.80
C CYS A 16 4.68 4.53 -24.55
N ALA A 17 5.41 5.13 -23.60
CA ALA A 17 6.50 4.47 -22.91
C ALA A 17 5.92 3.75 -21.69
N LEU A 18 6.09 2.44 -21.61
CA LEU A 18 5.41 1.56 -20.67
C LEU A 18 6.38 0.94 -19.66
N THR A 19 5.95 0.82 -18.41
CA THR A 19 6.54 -0.13 -17.47
C THR A 19 5.45 -1.03 -16.87
N ILE A 20 5.81 -2.28 -16.59
CA ILE A 20 4.87 -3.32 -16.16
C ILE A 20 5.31 -3.87 -14.81
N GLY A 21 4.42 -3.86 -13.82
CA GLY A 21 4.76 -4.41 -12.51
C GLY A 21 3.63 -4.37 -11.50
N ASN A 22 3.85 -5.01 -10.38
CA ASN A 22 2.90 -5.01 -9.26
C ASN A 22 2.92 -3.70 -8.46
N PHE A 23 4.06 -3.02 -8.43
CA PHE A 23 4.27 -1.76 -7.72
C PHE A 23 3.81 -1.79 -6.26
N ASP A 24 3.97 -2.93 -5.58
CA ASP A 24 3.57 -3.06 -4.19
C ASP A 24 4.52 -2.26 -3.31
N GLY A 25 4.00 -1.18 -2.70
CA GLY A 25 4.72 -0.21 -1.89
C GLY A 25 5.35 0.96 -2.65
N VAL A 26 5.47 0.92 -3.97
CA VAL A 26 6.14 1.96 -4.79
C VAL A 26 7.43 2.43 -4.11
N HIS A 27 8.32 1.47 -3.81
CA HIS A 27 9.61 1.68 -3.15
C HIS A 27 10.61 2.42 -4.03
N ARG A 28 11.76 2.83 -3.49
CA ARG A 28 12.78 3.63 -4.20
C ARG A 28 13.20 3.03 -5.55
N GLY A 29 13.30 1.69 -5.66
CA GLY A 29 13.57 1.04 -6.95
C GLY A 29 12.47 1.28 -7.99
N HIS A 30 11.19 1.22 -7.58
CA HIS A 30 10.09 1.60 -8.45
C HIS A 30 10.12 3.10 -8.80
N GLN A 31 10.41 3.97 -7.84
CA GLN A 31 10.50 5.43 -8.07
C GLN A 31 11.61 5.76 -9.08
N ALA A 32 12.77 5.13 -8.98
CA ALA A 32 13.87 5.28 -9.94
C ALA A 32 13.46 4.79 -11.34
N MET A 33 12.78 3.64 -11.44
CA MET A 33 12.23 3.12 -12.70
C MET A 33 11.22 4.09 -13.32
N LEU A 34 10.33 4.66 -12.52
CA LEU A 34 9.32 5.62 -13.00
C LEU A 34 9.95 6.94 -13.43
N ALA A 35 11.02 7.40 -12.77
CA ALA A 35 11.76 8.57 -13.17
C ALA A 35 12.44 8.37 -14.53
N LEU A 36 13.10 7.23 -14.74
CA LEU A 36 13.70 6.86 -16.02
C LEU A 36 12.63 6.74 -17.11
N LEU A 37 11.52 6.05 -16.85
CA LEU A 37 10.41 5.91 -17.78
C LEU A 37 9.89 7.26 -18.26
N LYS A 38 9.73 8.24 -17.35
CA LYS A 38 9.28 9.59 -17.71
C LYS A 38 10.28 10.32 -18.61
N SER A 39 11.58 10.18 -18.33
CA SER A 39 12.62 10.75 -19.18
C SER A 39 12.56 10.16 -20.60
N GLU A 40 12.45 8.85 -20.72
CA GLU A 40 12.34 8.14 -22.00
C GLU A 40 11.05 8.50 -22.76
N ALA A 41 9.94 8.64 -22.02
CA ALA A 41 8.67 9.08 -22.58
C ALA A 41 8.76 10.51 -23.17
N ALA A 42 9.37 11.43 -22.43
CA ALA A 42 9.55 12.81 -22.87
C ALA A 42 10.44 12.92 -24.12
N GLN A 43 11.54 12.14 -24.17
CA GLN A 43 12.42 12.12 -25.35
C GLN A 43 11.72 11.60 -26.60
N ARG A 44 10.79 10.67 -26.45
CA ARG A 44 10.01 10.09 -27.56
C ARG A 44 8.73 10.86 -27.89
N GLY A 45 8.40 11.89 -27.10
CA GLY A 45 7.16 12.65 -27.29
C GLY A 45 5.88 11.83 -27.07
N VAL A 46 5.94 10.82 -26.19
CA VAL A 46 4.81 9.94 -25.86
C VAL A 46 4.49 9.98 -24.36
N PRO A 47 3.27 9.63 -23.93
CA PRO A 47 2.94 9.58 -22.52
C PRO A 47 3.66 8.44 -21.81
N SER A 48 4.04 8.68 -20.54
CA SER A 48 4.51 7.64 -19.62
C SER A 48 3.34 6.84 -19.06
N CYS A 49 3.43 5.52 -19.12
CA CYS A 49 2.38 4.59 -18.73
C CYS A 49 2.88 3.55 -17.73
N VAL A 50 2.12 3.32 -16.68
CA VAL A 50 2.30 2.19 -15.76
C VAL A 50 1.20 1.18 -16.00
N MET A 51 1.55 -0.08 -16.23
CA MET A 51 0.62 -1.20 -16.20
C MET A 51 0.77 -1.94 -14.88
N THR A 52 -0.34 -2.10 -14.14
CA THR A 52 -0.40 -2.86 -12.88
C THR A 52 -1.65 -3.73 -12.83
N PHE A 53 -1.73 -4.58 -11.84
CA PHE A 53 -2.74 -5.64 -11.78
C PHE A 53 -3.57 -5.54 -10.49
N GLU A 54 -4.88 -5.84 -10.59
CA GLU A 54 -5.76 -5.97 -9.43
C GLU A 54 -6.84 -7.04 -9.71
N PRO A 55 -6.92 -8.13 -8.90
CA PRO A 55 -6.08 -8.41 -7.74
C PRO A 55 -4.60 -8.62 -8.13
N HIS A 56 -3.74 -8.62 -7.12
CA HIS A 56 -2.33 -8.96 -7.32
C HIS A 56 -2.21 -10.40 -7.84
N PRO A 57 -1.32 -10.70 -8.81
CA PRO A 57 -1.22 -12.04 -9.39
C PRO A 57 -1.07 -13.17 -8.36
N ARG A 58 -0.27 -12.97 -7.32
CA ARG A 58 -0.10 -13.98 -6.26
C ARG A 58 -1.37 -14.18 -5.42
N ASP A 59 -2.17 -13.12 -5.19
CA ASP A 59 -3.45 -13.24 -4.49
C ASP A 59 -4.46 -14.04 -5.32
N TYR A 60 -4.48 -13.80 -6.65
CA TYR A 60 -5.30 -14.56 -7.58
C TYR A 60 -4.96 -16.06 -7.53
N PHE A 61 -3.68 -16.43 -7.67
CA PHE A 61 -3.26 -17.82 -7.63
C PHE A 61 -3.47 -18.47 -6.26
N ALA A 62 -3.24 -17.74 -5.16
CA ALA A 62 -3.51 -18.23 -3.81
C ALA A 62 -5.01 -18.56 -3.62
N THR A 63 -5.90 -17.72 -4.16
CA THR A 63 -7.34 -17.94 -4.14
C THR A 63 -7.73 -19.13 -5.02
N LEU A 64 -7.20 -19.21 -6.25
CA LEU A 64 -7.46 -20.31 -7.18
C LEU A 64 -7.06 -21.67 -6.61
N LEU A 65 -5.93 -21.72 -5.89
CA LEU A 65 -5.41 -22.94 -5.27
C LEU A 65 -6.04 -23.24 -3.90
N GLY A 66 -6.92 -22.38 -3.38
CA GLY A 66 -7.45 -22.52 -2.02
C GLY A 66 -6.40 -22.42 -0.92
N LYS A 67 -5.26 -21.75 -1.20
CA LYS A 67 -4.11 -21.63 -0.29
C LYS A 67 -3.81 -20.16 0.01
N PRO A 68 -4.57 -19.52 0.92
CA PRO A 68 -4.42 -18.08 1.22
C PRO A 68 -3.03 -17.71 1.75
N ASP A 69 -2.30 -18.66 2.34
CA ASP A 69 -0.95 -18.43 2.85
C ASP A 69 0.11 -18.21 1.76
N LEU A 70 -0.19 -18.59 0.51
CA LEU A 70 0.67 -18.28 -0.65
C LEU A 70 0.57 -16.82 -1.08
N ALA A 71 -0.46 -16.08 -0.66
CA ALA A 71 -0.58 -14.65 -0.89
C ALA A 71 0.42 -13.89 -0.01
N PRO A 72 1.28 -13.05 -0.57
CA PRO A 72 2.22 -12.28 0.22
C PRO A 72 1.47 -11.20 1.02
N ALA A 73 2.00 -10.86 2.20
CA ALA A 73 1.58 -9.65 2.86
C ALA A 73 1.78 -8.44 1.93
N ARG A 74 0.84 -7.50 1.94
CA ARG A 74 0.83 -6.34 1.04
C ARG A 74 1.50 -5.15 1.71
N VAL A 75 2.40 -4.50 0.99
CA VAL A 75 3.06 -3.28 1.48
C VAL A 75 2.09 -2.11 1.48
N CYS A 76 1.21 -2.01 0.47
CA CYS A 76 0.26 -0.90 0.40
C CYS A 76 -1.15 -1.35 -0.02
N THR A 77 -2.14 -0.55 0.33
CA THR A 77 -3.48 -0.69 -0.22
C THR A 77 -3.48 -0.29 -1.71
N PHE A 78 -4.49 -0.71 -2.45
CA PHE A 78 -4.65 -0.30 -3.85
C PHE A 78 -4.77 1.23 -3.99
N ARG A 79 -5.45 1.90 -3.05
CA ARG A 79 -5.54 3.36 -3.00
C ARG A 79 -4.16 4.00 -2.83
N ASP A 80 -3.38 3.51 -1.87
CA ASP A 80 -2.04 4.05 -1.59
C ASP A 80 -1.10 3.82 -2.77
N LYS A 81 -1.16 2.64 -3.41
CA LYS A 81 -0.42 2.35 -4.65
C LYS A 81 -0.71 3.42 -5.72
N LEU A 82 -1.98 3.68 -6.02
CA LEU A 82 -2.34 4.66 -7.03
C LEU A 82 -1.92 6.09 -6.64
N ALA A 83 -2.02 6.45 -5.35
CA ALA A 83 -1.58 7.75 -4.86
C ALA A 83 -0.06 7.94 -5.03
N GLU A 84 0.74 6.91 -4.73
CA GLU A 84 2.20 6.96 -4.88
C GLU A 84 2.63 6.97 -6.36
N LEU A 85 1.96 6.21 -7.21
CA LEU A 85 2.17 6.30 -8.67
C LEU A 85 1.85 7.70 -9.20
N ALA A 86 0.77 8.32 -8.71
CA ALA A 86 0.42 9.69 -9.07
C ALA A 86 1.48 10.71 -8.61
N ARG A 87 2.04 10.55 -7.39
CA ARG A 87 3.13 11.39 -6.88
C ARG A 87 4.41 11.25 -7.71
N SER A 88 4.66 10.08 -8.30
CA SER A 88 5.79 9.87 -9.20
C SER A 88 5.66 10.65 -10.53
N GLY A 89 4.49 11.23 -10.79
CA GLY A 89 4.24 12.12 -11.91
C GLY A 89 4.15 11.41 -13.26
N VAL A 90 3.78 10.11 -13.29
CA VAL A 90 3.46 9.40 -14.55
C VAL A 90 2.13 9.89 -15.12
N ASP A 91 1.99 9.87 -16.45
CA ASP A 91 0.84 10.45 -17.13
C ASP A 91 -0.40 9.57 -16.98
N GLN A 92 -0.25 8.24 -17.10
CA GLN A 92 -1.37 7.31 -17.02
C GLN A 92 -0.99 5.99 -16.34
N ALA A 93 -1.97 5.39 -15.69
CA ALA A 93 -1.89 4.06 -15.10
C ALA A 93 -3.02 3.19 -15.65
N ILE A 94 -2.67 2.02 -16.16
CA ILE A 94 -3.61 0.99 -16.62
C ILE A 94 -3.64 -0.11 -15.58
N VAL A 95 -4.81 -0.35 -15.02
CA VAL A 95 -5.06 -1.40 -14.04
C VAL A 95 -5.76 -2.54 -14.74
N LEU A 96 -5.04 -3.62 -15.00
CA LEU A 96 -5.61 -4.81 -15.62
C LEU A 96 -6.25 -5.71 -14.54
N PRO A 97 -7.46 -6.24 -14.79
CA PRO A 97 -8.01 -7.30 -13.95
C PRO A 97 -7.13 -8.55 -14.12
N PHE A 98 -6.49 -9.00 -13.04
CA PHE A 98 -5.77 -10.27 -13.08
C PHE A 98 -6.77 -11.39 -12.87
N ASN A 99 -7.16 -12.03 -13.96
CA ASN A 99 -8.18 -13.09 -14.05
C ASN A 99 -7.65 -14.26 -14.89
N GLU A 100 -8.48 -15.26 -15.13
CA GLU A 100 -8.13 -16.44 -15.92
C GLU A 100 -7.64 -16.08 -17.33
N ALA A 101 -8.32 -15.17 -18.02
CA ALA A 101 -7.93 -14.76 -19.36
C ALA A 101 -6.52 -14.18 -19.43
N LEU A 102 -6.16 -13.30 -18.48
CA LEU A 102 -4.81 -12.74 -18.42
C LEU A 102 -3.78 -13.77 -17.90
N ALA A 103 -4.17 -14.63 -16.94
CA ALA A 103 -3.27 -15.64 -16.36
C ALA A 103 -2.90 -16.77 -17.34
N THR A 104 -3.76 -17.04 -18.33
CA THR A 104 -3.56 -18.07 -19.36
C THR A 104 -3.10 -17.51 -20.70
N GLN A 105 -3.03 -16.17 -20.85
CA GLN A 105 -2.53 -15.54 -22.08
C GLN A 105 -1.06 -15.87 -22.31
N SER A 106 -0.70 -16.36 -23.51
CA SER A 106 0.70 -16.67 -23.85
C SER A 106 1.56 -15.40 -23.84
N ALA A 107 2.86 -15.57 -23.71
CA ALA A 107 3.79 -14.44 -23.76
C ALA A 107 3.72 -13.71 -25.13
N GLU A 108 3.63 -14.46 -26.22
CA GLU A 108 3.46 -13.93 -27.59
C GLU A 108 2.18 -13.11 -27.71
N ALA A 109 1.03 -13.68 -27.30
CA ALA A 109 -0.26 -12.98 -27.35
C ALA A 109 -0.25 -11.71 -26.48
N PHE A 110 0.40 -11.75 -25.31
CA PHE A 110 0.55 -10.55 -24.48
C PHE A 110 1.32 -9.45 -25.20
N ILE A 111 2.41 -9.79 -25.90
CA ILE A 111 3.19 -8.80 -26.68
C ILE A 111 2.36 -8.27 -27.84
N GLU A 112 1.83 -9.14 -28.70
CA GLU A 112 1.21 -8.74 -29.97
C GLU A 112 -0.15 -8.06 -29.76
N GLU A 113 -0.96 -8.59 -28.85
CA GLU A 113 -2.30 -8.06 -28.60
C GLU A 113 -2.28 -6.90 -27.61
N THR A 114 -1.71 -7.13 -26.40
CA THR A 114 -1.78 -6.14 -25.33
C THR A 114 -0.82 -4.97 -25.54
N LEU A 115 0.46 -5.27 -25.84
CA LEU A 115 1.46 -4.21 -25.94
C LEU A 115 1.40 -3.49 -27.29
N VAL A 116 1.29 -4.22 -28.40
CA VAL A 116 1.37 -3.64 -29.74
C VAL A 116 0.00 -3.19 -30.21
N ARG A 117 -0.98 -4.09 -30.30
CA ARG A 117 -2.29 -3.79 -30.88
C ARG A 117 -3.09 -2.80 -30.03
N ASP A 118 -3.19 -3.08 -28.71
CA ASP A 118 -4.09 -2.33 -27.84
C ASP A 118 -3.46 -1.04 -27.28
N LEU A 119 -2.15 -1.05 -27.00
CA LEU A 119 -1.44 0.11 -26.43
C LEU A 119 -0.53 0.84 -27.42
N GLY A 120 -0.12 0.19 -28.51
CA GLY A 120 0.80 0.77 -29.49
C GLY A 120 2.10 1.22 -28.85
N VAL A 121 2.65 0.42 -27.92
CA VAL A 121 3.85 0.80 -27.15
C VAL A 121 5.01 1.21 -28.07
N ARG A 122 5.75 2.24 -27.66
CA ARG A 122 6.96 2.71 -28.32
C ARG A 122 8.23 2.36 -27.58
N TYR A 123 8.10 2.16 -26.28
CA TYR A 123 9.21 1.82 -25.39
C TYR A 123 8.67 1.04 -24.19
N VAL A 124 9.38 -0.01 -23.79
CA VAL A 124 9.05 -0.82 -22.62
C VAL A 124 10.25 -0.90 -21.69
N LEU A 125 10.07 -0.46 -20.45
CA LEU A 125 11.07 -0.55 -19.39
C LEU A 125 10.67 -1.61 -18.38
N VAL A 126 11.50 -2.61 -18.14
CA VAL A 126 11.23 -3.70 -17.19
C VAL A 126 12.36 -3.88 -16.18
N GLY A 127 12.08 -4.54 -15.07
CA GLY A 127 13.10 -4.91 -14.10
C GLY A 127 13.95 -6.09 -14.56
N ASP A 128 15.04 -6.36 -13.84
CA ASP A 128 15.99 -7.42 -14.16
C ASP A 128 15.41 -8.84 -14.00
N ASP A 129 14.41 -9.02 -13.16
CA ASP A 129 13.72 -10.29 -12.88
C ASP A 129 12.33 -10.40 -13.54
N PHE A 130 12.07 -9.53 -14.52
CA PHE A 130 10.76 -9.46 -15.18
C PHE A 130 10.42 -10.76 -15.92
N ARG A 131 9.23 -11.26 -15.65
CA ARG A 131 8.64 -12.43 -16.30
C ARG A 131 7.15 -12.19 -16.56
N PHE A 132 6.64 -12.63 -17.71
CA PHE A 132 5.27 -12.40 -18.14
C PHE A 132 4.70 -13.61 -18.89
N GLY A 133 3.41 -13.52 -19.26
CA GLY A 133 2.68 -14.59 -19.95
C GLY A 133 2.37 -15.79 -19.07
N ALA A 134 1.60 -16.72 -19.61
CA ALA A 134 1.23 -17.97 -18.93
C ALA A 134 2.47 -18.71 -18.42
N GLN A 135 2.40 -19.22 -17.19
CA GLN A 135 3.51 -19.93 -16.53
C GLN A 135 4.84 -19.14 -16.46
N ARG A 136 4.78 -17.80 -16.63
CA ARG A 136 5.96 -16.91 -16.64
C ARG A 136 6.96 -17.27 -17.77
N SER A 137 6.44 -17.72 -18.91
CA SER A 137 7.24 -18.20 -20.07
C SER A 137 8.01 -17.08 -20.76
N GLY A 138 7.47 -15.84 -20.75
CA GLY A 138 8.13 -14.67 -21.35
C GLY A 138 9.19 -14.06 -20.44
N ASP A 139 10.26 -13.57 -21.05
CA ASP A 139 11.38 -12.90 -20.38
C ASP A 139 11.84 -11.66 -21.16
N TYR A 140 12.91 -11.02 -20.65
CA TYR A 140 13.50 -9.85 -21.31
C TYR A 140 13.96 -10.15 -22.74
N ALA A 141 14.65 -11.28 -22.97
CA ALA A 141 15.19 -11.61 -24.30
C ALA A 141 14.07 -11.77 -25.34
N MET A 142 12.98 -12.43 -24.97
CA MET A 142 11.80 -12.56 -25.82
C MET A 142 11.17 -11.20 -26.13
N LEU A 143 11.05 -10.32 -25.11
CA LEU A 143 10.47 -8.99 -25.28
C LEU A 143 11.34 -8.11 -26.19
N ASP A 144 12.66 -8.16 -26.01
CA ASP A 144 13.64 -7.41 -26.80
C ASP A 144 13.63 -7.85 -28.29
N ALA A 145 13.64 -9.16 -28.54
CA ALA A 145 13.53 -9.71 -29.88
C ALA A 145 12.19 -9.33 -30.57
N ALA A 146 11.11 -9.33 -29.81
CA ALA A 146 9.80 -8.89 -30.30
C ALA A 146 9.79 -7.39 -30.57
N GLY A 147 10.44 -6.57 -29.74
CA GLY A 147 10.59 -5.13 -29.94
C GLY A 147 11.29 -4.80 -31.27
N ALA A 148 12.41 -5.47 -31.55
CA ALA A 148 13.13 -5.31 -32.81
C ALA A 148 12.27 -5.69 -34.04
N ARG A 149 11.41 -6.70 -33.92
CA ARG A 149 10.52 -7.16 -34.99
C ARG A 149 9.27 -6.28 -35.17
N LEU A 150 8.71 -5.76 -34.06
CA LEU A 150 7.41 -5.09 -34.04
C LEU A 150 7.50 -3.55 -33.92
N GLY A 151 8.70 -3.01 -33.80
CA GLY A 151 8.97 -1.57 -33.88
C GLY A 151 8.78 -0.82 -32.57
N PHE A 152 9.20 -1.41 -31.44
CA PHE A 152 9.30 -0.73 -30.14
C PHE A 152 10.63 -1.05 -29.45
N ASP A 153 11.13 -0.09 -28.68
CA ASP A 153 12.37 -0.27 -27.92
C ASP A 153 12.12 -0.97 -26.60
N VAL A 154 13.09 -1.73 -26.12
CA VAL A 154 13.03 -2.40 -24.80
C VAL A 154 14.29 -2.08 -24.01
N ALA A 155 14.13 -1.74 -22.75
CA ALA A 155 15.24 -1.58 -21.82
C ALA A 155 15.00 -2.34 -20.51
N ARG A 156 16.09 -2.72 -19.89
CA ARG A 156 16.10 -3.40 -18.60
C ARG A 156 16.79 -2.53 -17.57
N MET A 157 16.08 -2.25 -16.48
CA MET A 157 16.66 -1.58 -15.32
C MET A 157 17.28 -2.63 -14.40
N MET A 158 18.55 -2.45 -14.06
CA MET A 158 19.24 -3.27 -13.07
C MET A 158 18.71 -3.00 -11.66
N SER A 159 18.95 -3.91 -10.75
CA SER A 159 18.54 -3.77 -9.36
C SER A 159 19.03 -2.46 -8.74
N TYR A 160 18.16 -1.80 -8.01
CA TYR A 160 18.45 -0.56 -7.29
C TYR A 160 18.84 -0.88 -5.84
N GLU A 161 19.89 -0.26 -5.34
CA GLU A 161 20.38 -0.45 -3.98
C GLU A 161 20.35 0.84 -3.16
N VAL A 162 20.09 0.71 -1.87
CA VAL A 162 20.19 1.77 -0.87
C VAL A 162 21.06 1.25 0.27
N HIS A 163 22.16 1.94 0.57
CA HIS A 163 23.15 1.54 1.57
C HIS A 163 23.65 0.08 1.41
N GLY A 164 23.83 -0.37 0.16
CA GLY A 164 24.28 -1.73 -0.15
C GLY A 164 23.19 -2.81 -0.02
N LEU A 165 21.95 -2.42 0.24
CA LEU A 165 20.82 -3.35 0.31
C LEU A 165 19.99 -3.23 -0.97
N ARG A 166 19.72 -4.35 -1.62
CA ARG A 166 18.81 -4.41 -2.78
C ARG A 166 17.40 -3.97 -2.36
N VAL A 167 16.89 -2.94 -3.02
CA VAL A 167 15.54 -2.44 -2.77
C VAL A 167 14.52 -3.31 -3.52
N SER A 168 13.62 -3.95 -2.77
CA SER A 168 12.55 -4.78 -3.32
C SER A 168 11.33 -4.76 -2.42
N SER A 169 10.15 -5.11 -2.95
CA SER A 169 8.94 -5.27 -2.12
C SER A 169 9.11 -6.36 -1.06
N SER A 170 9.97 -7.38 -1.28
CA SER A 170 10.28 -8.39 -0.26
C SER A 170 11.08 -7.80 0.88
N ALA A 171 12.15 -7.04 0.60
CA ALA A 171 12.94 -6.37 1.63
C ALA A 171 12.09 -5.40 2.47
N VAL A 172 11.16 -4.67 1.83
CA VAL A 172 10.20 -3.82 2.56
C VAL A 172 9.29 -4.63 3.45
N ARG A 173 8.74 -5.76 2.98
CA ARG A 173 7.89 -6.64 3.80
C ARG A 173 8.64 -7.20 5.01
N ASP A 174 9.88 -7.63 4.80
CA ASP A 174 10.72 -8.19 5.86
C ASP A 174 11.03 -7.13 6.93
N ALA A 175 11.34 -5.89 6.53
CA ALA A 175 11.54 -4.78 7.46
C ALA A 175 10.26 -4.46 8.25
N LEU A 176 9.11 -4.36 7.58
CA LEU A 176 7.80 -4.10 8.19
C LEU A 176 7.37 -5.21 9.14
N GLY A 177 7.50 -6.48 8.72
CA GLY A 177 7.16 -7.64 9.53
C GLY A 177 8.01 -7.76 10.80
N ALA A 178 9.27 -7.33 10.73
CA ALA A 178 10.18 -7.28 11.86
C ALA A 178 10.05 -5.98 12.71
N GLY A 179 9.15 -5.06 12.34
CA GLY A 179 8.97 -3.78 13.05
C GLY A 179 10.10 -2.76 12.85
N ARG A 180 11.02 -2.99 11.91
CA ARG A 180 12.12 -2.07 11.57
C ARG A 180 11.61 -0.94 10.67
N MET A 181 10.89 0.01 11.28
CA MET A 181 10.18 1.06 10.56
C MET A 181 11.13 2.04 9.86
N ASP A 182 12.30 2.35 10.45
CA ASP A 182 13.32 3.21 9.85
C ASP A 182 13.91 2.56 8.58
N ASP A 183 14.18 1.25 8.60
CA ASP A 183 14.63 0.48 7.42
C ASP A 183 13.56 0.49 6.33
N ALA A 184 12.31 0.23 6.70
CA ALA A 184 11.21 0.27 5.76
C ALA A 184 11.06 1.66 5.13
N ALA A 185 11.19 2.73 5.92
CA ALA A 185 11.15 4.10 5.44
C ALA A 185 12.32 4.41 4.50
N ALA A 186 13.53 3.93 4.81
CA ALA A 186 14.70 4.08 3.93
C ALA A 186 14.49 3.41 2.57
N LEU A 187 13.93 2.19 2.55
CA LEU A 187 13.61 1.44 1.33
C LEU A 187 12.45 2.08 0.53
N LEU A 188 11.44 2.60 1.22
CA LEU A 188 10.28 3.26 0.61
C LEU A 188 10.59 4.70 0.16
N GLY A 189 11.58 5.37 0.77
CA GLY A 189 11.86 6.80 0.57
C GLY A 189 10.88 7.73 1.30
N ARG A 190 10.06 7.18 2.20
CA ARG A 190 9.04 7.86 3.00
C ARG A 190 8.61 6.97 4.17
N PRO A 191 7.97 7.50 5.22
CA PRO A 191 7.34 6.68 6.25
C PRO A 191 6.36 5.67 5.64
N TYR A 192 6.27 4.49 6.25
CA TYR A 192 5.24 3.53 5.88
C TYR A 192 3.88 4.08 6.25
N SER A 193 2.95 4.14 5.31
CA SER A 193 1.65 4.78 5.52
C SER A 193 0.49 3.94 5.01
N ILE A 194 -0.66 4.12 5.65
CA ILE A 194 -1.92 3.48 5.28
C ILE A 194 -3.01 4.55 5.26
N SER A 195 -3.77 4.62 4.14
CA SER A 195 -4.89 5.54 4.01
C SER A 195 -6.22 4.80 4.02
N GLY A 196 -7.23 5.40 4.65
CA GLY A 196 -8.56 4.82 4.72
C GLY A 196 -9.65 5.83 5.06
N HIS A 197 -10.89 5.40 4.89
CA HIS A 197 -12.05 6.16 5.36
C HIS A 197 -12.22 5.98 6.87
N VAL A 198 -12.36 7.07 7.58
CA VAL A 198 -12.72 7.03 9.01
C VAL A 198 -14.17 6.60 9.14
N VAL A 199 -14.41 5.52 9.86
CA VAL A 199 -15.73 4.97 10.13
C VAL A 199 -15.99 4.86 11.63
N HIS A 200 -17.26 4.79 12.02
CA HIS A 200 -17.62 4.54 13.41
C HIS A 200 -17.15 3.14 13.84
N GLY A 201 -16.41 3.06 14.94
CA GLY A 201 -16.09 1.82 15.64
C GLY A 201 -17.24 1.32 16.50
N ARG A 202 -17.02 0.22 17.22
CA ARG A 202 -18.00 -0.33 18.20
C ARG A 202 -18.23 0.55 19.44
N LYS A 203 -17.69 1.79 19.49
CA LYS A 203 -17.82 2.75 20.61
C LYS A 203 -17.33 2.20 21.97
N LEU A 204 -16.43 1.20 21.97
CA LEU A 204 -15.87 0.64 23.22
C LEU A 204 -15.09 1.69 24.00
N GLY A 205 -14.39 2.62 23.34
CA GLY A 205 -13.70 3.73 23.97
C GLY A 205 -14.60 4.66 24.79
N ARG A 206 -15.90 4.77 24.42
CA ARG A 206 -16.89 5.54 25.17
C ARG A 206 -17.35 4.79 26.43
N ALA A 207 -17.56 3.48 26.34
CA ALA A 207 -17.88 2.64 27.50
C ALA A 207 -16.72 2.60 28.52
N LEU A 208 -15.46 2.68 28.02
CA LEU A 208 -14.26 2.77 28.86
C LEU A 208 -14.17 4.12 29.59
N ALA A 209 -14.60 5.22 28.97
CA ALA A 209 -14.64 6.54 29.60
C ALA A 209 -15.69 6.65 30.71
N GLU A 210 -16.84 6.01 30.50
CA GLU A 210 -17.95 6.00 31.50
C GLU A 210 -17.61 5.18 32.76
N SER A 211 -16.66 4.24 32.64
CA SER A 211 -16.22 3.39 33.73
C SER A 211 -15.05 3.96 34.57
N ALA A 212 -14.48 5.10 34.19
CA ALA A 212 -13.35 5.74 34.89
C ALA A 212 -13.72 7.17 35.29
N PRO A 213 -14.26 7.42 36.48
CA PRO A 213 -14.61 8.77 36.93
C PRO A 213 -13.36 9.65 37.02
N GLY A 214 -13.37 10.78 36.29
CA GLY A 214 -12.32 11.81 36.32
C GLY A 214 -11.55 12.06 35.03
N LYS A 215 -11.79 11.35 33.89
CA LYS A 215 -11.20 11.63 32.60
C LYS A 215 -12.30 12.01 31.60
N ALA A 216 -12.47 13.31 31.39
CA ALA A 216 -13.51 13.91 30.52
C ALA A 216 -13.37 13.53 29.04
N ASP A 217 -12.21 13.05 28.56
CA ASP A 217 -11.95 12.63 27.18
C ASP A 217 -11.62 11.15 27.14
N GLY A 218 -12.66 10.31 26.95
CA GLY A 218 -12.45 8.90 26.67
C GLY A 218 -11.53 8.70 25.46
N PHE A 219 -10.85 7.55 25.39
CA PHE A 219 -9.95 7.21 24.30
C PHE A 219 -10.71 7.22 22.96
N ARG A 220 -10.68 8.36 22.24
CA ARG A 220 -11.24 8.46 20.90
C ARG A 220 -10.36 7.71 19.95
N THR A 221 -10.90 6.70 19.30
CA THR A 221 -10.19 5.96 18.25
C THR A 221 -10.84 6.20 16.90
N LEU A 222 -10.01 6.50 15.91
CA LEU A 222 -10.37 6.57 14.51
C LEU A 222 -10.19 5.18 13.92
N ASN A 223 -11.28 4.60 13.45
CA ASN A 223 -11.26 3.28 12.82
C ASN A 223 -11.18 3.46 11.30
N LEU A 224 -10.14 2.94 10.66
CA LEU A 224 -9.95 3.06 9.23
C LEU A 224 -10.50 1.85 8.49
N ARG A 225 -11.35 2.10 7.49
CA ARG A 225 -11.81 1.10 6.54
C ARG A 225 -11.02 1.20 5.24
N PHE A 226 -10.35 0.13 4.85
CA PHE A 226 -9.45 0.07 3.69
C PHE A 226 -10.16 -0.33 2.40
N SER A 227 -11.11 -1.27 2.47
CA SER A 227 -11.85 -1.78 1.32
C SER A 227 -13.21 -2.34 1.75
N ARG A 228 -14.15 -2.42 0.79
CA ARG A 228 -15.42 -3.16 0.99
C ARG A 228 -15.19 -4.68 0.91
N ARG A 229 -14.16 -5.14 0.18
CA ARG A 229 -13.76 -6.56 0.09
C ARG A 229 -12.72 -6.85 1.17
N ALA A 230 -13.17 -7.12 2.37
CA ALA A 230 -12.34 -7.19 3.58
C ALA A 230 -11.35 -8.37 3.63
N HIS A 231 -11.56 -9.41 2.83
CA HIS A 231 -10.75 -10.64 2.90
C HIS A 231 -9.47 -10.61 2.07
N ALA A 232 -9.18 -9.52 1.34
CA ALA A 232 -8.12 -9.48 0.33
C ALA A 232 -6.86 -8.72 0.73
N TRP A 233 -6.81 -8.07 1.89
CA TRP A 233 -5.63 -7.27 2.27
C TRP A 233 -5.04 -7.76 3.60
N LYS A 234 -3.84 -8.37 3.51
CA LYS A 234 -3.02 -8.75 4.66
C LYS A 234 -1.87 -7.75 4.74
N PRO A 235 -1.83 -6.85 5.76
CA PRO A 235 -0.77 -5.87 5.89
C PRO A 235 0.57 -6.54 6.18
N ALA A 236 1.65 -5.90 5.74
CA ALA A 236 3.01 -6.37 6.00
C ALA A 236 3.51 -6.03 7.42
N ALA A 237 2.80 -5.17 8.15
CA ALA A 237 3.08 -4.79 9.52
C ALA A 237 1.91 -5.14 10.44
N SER A 238 2.18 -5.37 11.74
CA SER A 238 1.19 -5.53 12.80
C SER A 238 1.76 -5.07 14.14
N GLY A 239 0.88 -4.70 15.07
CA GLY A 239 1.26 -4.26 16.41
C GLY A 239 0.80 -2.85 16.76
N ILE A 240 1.42 -2.27 17.77
CA ILE A 240 1.16 -0.92 18.28
C ILE A 240 2.26 0.03 17.79
N PHE A 241 1.86 1.17 17.25
CA PHE A 241 2.78 2.10 16.59
C PHE A 241 2.60 3.53 17.07
N VAL A 242 3.70 4.25 17.16
CA VAL A 242 3.71 5.73 17.14
C VAL A 242 3.37 6.17 15.72
N VAL A 243 2.43 7.08 15.58
CA VAL A 243 1.94 7.49 14.26
C VAL A 243 1.78 9.00 14.11
N GLN A 244 1.72 9.43 12.84
CA GLN A 244 1.22 10.74 12.43
C GLN A 244 -0.03 10.59 11.57
N VAL A 245 -1.04 11.41 11.86
CA VAL A 245 -2.33 11.42 11.17
C VAL A 245 -2.43 12.66 10.32
N HIS A 246 -2.61 12.47 9.01
CA HIS A 246 -2.77 13.52 8.02
C HIS A 246 -4.20 13.59 7.48
N GLY A 247 -4.64 14.78 7.08
CA GLY A 247 -5.93 15.00 6.43
C GLY A 247 -7.07 15.36 7.37
N LEU A 248 -6.78 15.63 8.64
CA LEU A 248 -7.73 16.19 9.59
C LEU A 248 -7.53 17.69 9.80
N THR A 249 -6.28 18.13 9.85
CA THR A 249 -5.82 19.51 10.03
C THR A 249 -4.71 19.81 9.03
N ASP A 250 -4.31 21.09 8.91
CA ASP A 250 -3.19 21.50 8.05
C ASP A 250 -1.86 20.88 8.48
N GLN A 251 -1.67 20.72 9.79
CA GLN A 251 -0.51 20.02 10.34
C GLN A 251 -0.87 18.59 10.73
N PRO A 252 0.07 17.64 10.61
CA PRO A 252 -0.15 16.27 11.07
C PRO A 252 -0.40 16.21 12.57
N LEU A 253 -1.26 15.30 13.01
CA LEU A 253 -1.54 15.07 14.42
C LEU A 253 -0.79 13.83 14.91
N ALA A 254 -0.14 13.94 16.07
CA ALA A 254 0.53 12.82 16.72
C ALA A 254 -0.48 11.81 17.29
N GLY A 255 -0.15 10.52 17.23
CA GLY A 255 -1.04 9.47 17.69
C GLY A 255 -0.36 8.16 18.02
N VAL A 256 -1.17 7.24 18.53
CA VAL A 256 -0.87 5.82 18.70
C VAL A 256 -1.86 5.02 17.86
N ALA A 257 -1.40 4.01 17.17
CA ALA A 257 -2.31 3.17 16.38
C ALA A 257 -2.04 1.68 16.62
N ASN A 258 -3.13 0.91 16.68
CA ASN A 258 -3.11 -0.54 16.58
C ASN A 258 -3.42 -0.94 15.14
N LEU A 259 -2.49 -1.67 14.51
CA LEU A 259 -2.69 -2.33 13.23
C LEU A 259 -2.74 -3.84 13.46
N GLY A 260 -3.92 -4.42 13.41
CA GLY A 260 -4.11 -5.82 13.71
C GLY A 260 -5.26 -6.46 12.95
N VAL A 261 -5.38 -7.76 13.13
CA VAL A 261 -6.53 -8.53 12.65
C VAL A 261 -7.47 -8.73 13.82
N ARG A 262 -8.66 -8.16 13.75
CA ARG A 262 -9.66 -8.38 14.78
C ARG A 262 -10.05 -9.86 14.81
N PRO A 263 -9.80 -10.60 15.91
CA PRO A 263 -10.32 -11.95 16.04
C PRO A 263 -11.85 -11.89 16.05
N SER A 264 -12.49 -12.73 15.24
CA SER A 264 -13.93 -12.95 15.35
C SER A 264 -14.21 -13.64 16.70
N LEU A 265 -15.03 -13.02 17.53
CA LEU A 265 -15.58 -13.66 18.74
C LEU A 265 -16.79 -14.53 18.41
N ASP A 266 -17.33 -14.40 17.19
CA ASP A 266 -18.47 -15.14 16.66
C ASP A 266 -18.04 -15.88 15.39
N PRO A 267 -18.15 -17.21 15.33
CA PRO A 267 -17.88 -18.00 14.13
C PRO A 267 -18.75 -17.59 12.93
N ASN A 268 -19.88 -16.95 13.17
CA ASN A 268 -20.78 -16.42 12.14
C ASN A 268 -20.56 -14.92 11.87
N ASP A 269 -19.58 -14.28 12.51
CA ASP A 269 -19.26 -12.88 12.27
C ASP A 269 -18.64 -12.73 10.86
N VAL A 270 -19.48 -12.32 9.92
CA VAL A 270 -19.08 -11.95 8.54
C VAL A 270 -17.94 -10.91 8.53
N ASN A 271 -17.62 -10.30 9.67
CA ASN A 271 -16.53 -9.35 9.87
C ASN A 271 -15.30 -9.97 10.54
N GLY A 272 -15.31 -11.26 10.84
CA GLY A 272 -14.18 -11.98 11.41
C GLY A 272 -12.95 -11.91 10.51
N GLY A 273 -11.78 -11.66 11.09
CA GLY A 273 -10.52 -11.59 10.38
C GLY A 273 -10.29 -10.30 9.58
N ARG A 274 -11.07 -9.24 9.76
CA ARG A 274 -10.82 -7.94 9.12
C ARG A 274 -9.60 -7.26 9.74
N VAL A 275 -8.72 -6.82 8.88
CA VAL A 275 -7.64 -5.89 9.26
C VAL A 275 -8.26 -4.57 9.68
N LEU A 276 -7.85 -4.08 10.83
CA LEU A 276 -8.28 -2.81 11.40
C LEU A 276 -7.06 -1.97 11.74
N LEU A 277 -7.11 -0.69 11.40
CA LEU A 277 -6.21 0.32 11.92
C LEU A 277 -7.03 1.22 12.84
N GLU A 278 -6.84 1.05 14.14
CA GLU A 278 -7.45 1.87 15.19
C GLU A 278 -6.43 2.90 15.64
N THR A 279 -6.71 4.17 15.38
CA THR A 279 -5.77 5.26 15.68
C THR A 279 -6.33 6.18 16.75
N HIS A 280 -5.60 6.37 17.83
CA HIS A 280 -5.86 7.35 18.88
C HIS A 280 -4.98 8.58 18.66
N VAL A 281 -5.59 9.75 18.46
CA VAL A 281 -4.88 11.04 18.37
C VAL A 281 -4.59 11.55 19.78
N LEU A 282 -3.32 11.83 20.10
CA LEU A 282 -2.86 12.17 21.47
C LEU A 282 -3.48 13.47 21.99
N ASP A 283 -3.54 14.50 21.12
CA ASP A 283 -4.09 15.81 21.47
C ASP A 283 -5.14 16.17 20.42
N TRP A 284 -6.41 15.82 20.73
CA TRP A 284 -7.51 16.04 19.79
C TRP A 284 -7.85 17.53 19.67
N PRO A 285 -7.78 18.13 18.47
CA PRO A 285 -8.11 19.54 18.28
C PRO A 285 -9.58 19.81 18.57
N ALA A 286 -9.87 20.74 19.50
CA ALA A 286 -11.25 21.10 19.85
C ALA A 286 -12.05 21.60 18.62
N ALA A 287 -11.39 22.27 17.68
CA ALA A 287 -12.00 22.76 16.45
C ALA A 287 -12.60 21.67 15.54
N LEU A 288 -12.12 20.42 15.66
CA LEU A 288 -12.68 19.28 14.90
C LEU A 288 -14.01 18.78 15.50
N GLY A 289 -14.34 19.16 16.73
CA GLY A 289 -15.52 18.64 17.42
C GLY A 289 -15.48 17.11 17.57
N ALA A 290 -16.62 16.53 17.96
CA ALA A 290 -16.71 15.09 18.22
C ALA A 290 -16.73 14.24 16.94
N GLU A 291 -17.30 14.76 15.87
CA GLU A 291 -17.62 14.03 14.63
C GLU A 291 -16.73 14.44 13.43
N GLY A 292 -15.84 15.42 13.61
CA GLY A 292 -15.13 16.08 12.51
C GLY A 292 -14.18 15.21 11.68
N ALA A 293 -13.89 13.98 12.10
CA ALA A 293 -13.06 13.03 11.35
C ALA A 293 -13.88 12.02 10.53
N TYR A 294 -15.13 11.75 10.90
CA TYR A 294 -15.91 10.68 10.26
C TYR A 294 -16.22 10.99 8.80
N GLY A 295 -16.15 9.95 7.97
CA GLY A 295 -16.34 10.07 6.52
C GLY A 295 -15.14 10.64 5.76
N LYS A 296 -14.17 11.25 6.45
CA LYS A 296 -12.94 11.73 5.81
C LYS A 296 -12.04 10.58 5.43
N ILE A 297 -11.21 10.81 4.41
CA ILE A 297 -10.08 9.95 4.09
C ILE A 297 -8.86 10.55 4.79
N ILE A 298 -8.24 9.78 5.65
CA ILE A 298 -7.00 10.15 6.34
C ILE A 298 -5.87 9.22 5.93
N ARG A 299 -4.63 9.71 6.06
CA ARG A 299 -3.41 8.90 5.98
C ARG A 299 -2.79 8.83 7.36
N VAL A 300 -2.40 7.64 7.76
CA VAL A 300 -1.68 7.35 8.99
C VAL A 300 -0.28 6.88 8.64
N ASP A 301 0.73 7.65 9.00
CA ASP A 301 2.14 7.30 8.85
C ASP A 301 2.57 6.55 10.12
N LEU A 302 3.04 5.31 9.97
CA LEU A 302 3.52 4.46 11.06
C LEU A 302 5.02 4.71 11.22
N LEU A 303 5.41 5.35 12.31
CA LEU A 303 6.77 5.87 12.50
C LEU A 303 7.67 4.91 13.27
N HIS A 304 7.13 4.31 14.33
CA HIS A 304 7.87 3.44 15.23
C HIS A 304 6.95 2.38 15.82
N LYS A 305 7.42 1.14 15.88
CA LYS A 305 6.70 0.05 16.53
C LYS A 305 7.03 0.04 18.01
N LEU A 306 6.01 0.21 18.85
CA LEU A 306 6.17 0.11 20.29
C LEU A 306 6.29 -1.37 20.72
N HIS A 307 5.32 -2.19 20.32
CA HIS A 307 5.29 -3.63 20.62
C HIS A 307 4.26 -4.37 19.75
N ASP A 308 4.21 -5.69 19.87
CA ASP A 308 3.17 -6.53 19.28
C ASP A 308 1.84 -6.38 20.01
N GLU A 309 0.74 -6.83 19.37
CA GLU A 309 -0.57 -6.84 20.03
C GLU A 309 -0.54 -7.70 21.29
N LEU A 310 -0.99 -7.11 22.41
CA LEU A 310 -1.11 -7.80 23.71
C LEU A 310 -2.56 -8.23 23.96
N ARG A 311 -2.73 -9.37 24.60
CA ARG A 311 -4.04 -9.81 25.09
C ARG A 311 -4.21 -9.38 26.55
N TYR A 312 -5.29 -8.67 26.83
CA TYR A 312 -5.61 -8.22 28.17
C TYR A 312 -6.73 -9.07 28.76
N HIS A 313 -6.58 -9.50 30.01
CA HIS A 313 -7.55 -10.35 30.73
C HIS A 313 -8.61 -9.55 31.47
N SER A 314 -8.52 -8.24 31.52
CA SER A 314 -9.51 -7.35 32.11
C SER A 314 -9.56 -5.99 31.39
N LEU A 315 -10.68 -5.29 31.57
CA LEU A 315 -10.87 -3.94 31.06
C LEU A 315 -9.89 -2.94 31.68
N ALA A 316 -9.62 -3.11 32.99
CA ALA A 316 -8.65 -2.30 33.71
C ALA A 316 -7.24 -2.46 33.13
N ALA A 317 -6.78 -3.70 32.88
CA ALA A 317 -5.49 -3.99 32.30
C ALA A 317 -5.38 -3.41 30.86
N LEU A 318 -6.45 -3.46 30.06
CA LEU A 318 -6.51 -2.83 28.75
C LEU A 318 -6.35 -1.31 28.84
N THR A 319 -7.06 -0.68 29.78
CA THR A 319 -6.99 0.78 29.98
C THR A 319 -5.58 1.23 30.38
N GLU A 320 -4.94 0.48 31.30
CA GLU A 320 -3.56 0.72 31.70
C GLU A 320 -2.57 0.52 30.54
N GLY A 321 -2.80 -0.51 29.71
CA GLY A 321 -2.01 -0.75 28.50
C GLY A 321 -2.08 0.43 27.54
N ILE A 322 -3.29 0.89 27.20
CA ILE A 322 -3.49 2.04 26.31
C ILE A 322 -2.84 3.32 26.89
N ALA A 323 -2.91 3.51 28.21
CA ALA A 323 -2.28 4.65 28.86
C ALA A 323 -0.74 4.61 28.73
N ARG A 324 -0.13 3.43 28.93
CA ARG A 324 1.32 3.23 28.72
C ARG A 324 1.71 3.51 27.27
N ASP A 325 1.01 2.92 26.30
CA ASP A 325 1.29 3.11 24.87
C ASP A 325 1.27 4.59 24.48
N ARG A 326 0.33 5.35 25.03
CA ARG A 326 0.23 6.80 24.86
C ARG A 326 1.43 7.54 25.44
N ASP A 327 1.86 7.19 26.64
CA ASP A 327 2.96 7.84 27.34
C ASP A 327 4.30 7.49 26.67
N ASP A 328 4.49 6.25 26.22
CA ASP A 328 5.64 5.81 25.43
C ASP A 328 5.71 6.53 24.07
N ALA A 329 4.58 6.73 23.41
CA ALA A 329 4.53 7.50 22.17
C ALA A 329 4.91 8.96 22.38
N ARG A 330 4.46 9.60 23.46
CA ARG A 330 4.85 10.97 23.81
C ARG A 330 6.34 11.07 24.10
N ALA A 331 6.89 10.12 24.85
CA ALA A 331 8.32 10.06 25.14
C ALA A 331 9.14 9.92 23.86
N TRP A 332 8.75 9.02 22.97
CA TRP A 332 9.44 8.81 21.68
C TRP A 332 9.40 10.07 20.79
N LEU A 333 8.25 10.73 20.68
CA LEU A 333 8.07 11.96 19.92
C LEU A 333 8.90 13.11 20.48
N SER A 334 8.91 13.26 21.81
CA SER A 334 9.68 14.29 22.51
C SER A 334 11.18 14.13 22.32
N ALA A 335 11.68 12.89 22.36
CA ALA A 335 13.10 12.58 22.16
C ALA A 335 13.59 12.94 20.74
N ARG A 336 12.70 12.99 19.75
CA ARG A 336 12.99 13.41 18.37
C ARG A 336 12.70 14.92 18.11
N GLY A 337 12.52 15.70 19.16
CA GLY A 337 12.42 17.17 19.10
C GLY A 337 11.13 17.69 18.47
N GLY A 338 10.07 16.91 18.51
CA GLY A 338 8.78 17.32 17.91
C GLY A 338 8.83 17.58 16.40
N ARG A 339 9.97 17.41 15.77
CA ARG A 339 10.18 17.52 14.33
C ARG A 339 10.09 16.13 13.71
N ILE A 340 8.94 15.86 13.19
CA ILE A 340 8.74 14.72 12.31
C ILE A 340 8.20 15.25 10.98
#